data_2b812b88ee7ef72b0d053331638310e7
#
_entry.id   2b812b88ee7ef72b0d053331638310e7
#
_cell.length_a   1.000
_cell.length_b   1.000
_cell.length_c   1.000
_cell.angle_alpha   90.00
_cell.angle_beta   90.00
_cell.angle_gamma   90.00
#
_symmetry.space_group_name_H-M   'P 1'
#
loop_
_entity.id
_entity.type
_entity.pdbx_description
1 polymer ?
#
loop_
_entity_poly.entity_id
_entity_poly.type
_entity_poly.pdbx_seq_one_letter_code
_entity_poly.pdbx_strand_id
1 'polypeptide(L)'
;VRFPALVDNILLVKSPVNATATYYHKMLEEDGFLSEEIGIFYVTPCAAKIAALKGAEGYSSTIKGVINMDTLYNKVYHILKNRPKDYKPKCILPPSLTKKEMRWSQTGGEAKHFSGRCLAIDEIHNVIEFLERMESTTEVRNVDFLELRACDRSCAGGVLAVANRFLTAERVMKRSMKRDKAPLIYSDRLEALSYLKQHI
;
A
#
# COMPACT_ATOMS: atom_id res chain seq x y z
N VAL A 1 -23.23 2.71 8.94
CA VAL A 1 -21.97 3.40 9.29
C VAL A 1 -21.93 3.56 10.81
N ARG A 2 -20.83 3.15 11.46
CA ARG A 2 -20.72 3.21 12.94
C ARG A 2 -20.46 4.63 13.46
N PHE A 3 -19.71 5.42 12.69
CA PHE A 3 -19.32 6.81 13.05
C PHE A 3 -19.78 7.78 11.96
N PRO A 4 -21.10 8.09 11.88
CA PRO A 4 -21.64 8.94 10.81
C PRO A 4 -21.13 10.38 10.87
N ALA A 5 -20.88 10.92 12.05
CA ALA A 5 -20.40 12.29 12.23
C ALA A 5 -18.96 12.50 11.68
N LEU A 6 -18.20 11.43 11.48
CA LEU A 6 -16.82 11.51 11.01
C LEU A 6 -16.68 11.25 9.50
N VAL A 7 -17.77 10.96 8.79
CA VAL A 7 -17.73 10.61 7.36
C VAL A 7 -17.20 11.76 6.52
N ASP A 8 -17.57 13.00 6.84
CA ASP A 8 -17.13 14.20 6.12
C ASP A 8 -15.64 14.51 6.28
N ASN A 9 -14.98 13.86 7.26
CA ASN A 9 -13.54 13.96 7.47
C ASN A 9 -12.73 12.92 6.67
N ILE A 10 -13.38 12.02 5.95
CA ILE A 10 -12.70 11.03 5.12
C ILE A 10 -12.08 11.72 3.91
N LEU A 11 -10.77 11.50 3.73
CA LEU A 11 -10.07 12.01 2.57
C LEU A 11 -10.58 11.34 1.28
N LEU A 12 -11.24 12.12 0.44
CA LEU A 12 -11.85 11.65 -0.82
C LEU A 12 -10.81 11.57 -1.94
N VAL A 13 -9.90 10.60 -1.83
CA VAL A 13 -8.90 10.31 -2.86
C VAL A 13 -8.99 8.84 -3.26
N LYS A 14 -8.66 8.56 -4.52
CA LYS A 14 -8.51 7.18 -4.97
C LYS A 14 -7.43 6.47 -4.17
N SER A 15 -7.65 5.20 -3.87
CA SER A 15 -6.63 4.41 -3.17
C SER A 15 -5.32 4.40 -3.95
N PRO A 16 -4.15 4.40 -3.27
CA PRO A 16 -2.85 4.36 -3.95
C PRO A 16 -2.71 3.22 -4.95
N VAL A 17 -3.33 2.07 -4.68
CA VAL A 17 -3.32 0.91 -5.60
C VAL A 17 -4.07 1.21 -6.89
N ASN A 18 -5.23 1.85 -6.82
CA ASN A 18 -6.01 2.22 -8.00
C ASN A 18 -5.30 3.31 -8.81
N ALA A 19 -4.77 4.33 -8.13
CA ALA A 19 -4.01 5.39 -8.78
C ALA A 19 -2.78 4.84 -9.53
N THR A 20 -2.01 3.96 -8.87
CA THR A 20 -0.84 3.31 -9.48
C THR A 20 -1.23 2.42 -10.65
N ALA A 21 -2.29 1.62 -10.52
CA ALA A 21 -2.76 0.77 -11.60
C ALA A 21 -3.19 1.59 -12.83
N THR A 22 -3.93 2.67 -12.62
CA THR A 22 -4.35 3.58 -13.71
C THR A 22 -3.14 4.21 -14.39
N TYR A 23 -2.16 4.67 -13.62
CA TYR A 23 -0.93 5.25 -14.17
C TYR A 23 -0.15 4.27 -15.04
N TYR A 24 0.13 3.07 -14.54
CA TYR A 24 0.88 2.05 -15.30
C TYR A 24 0.12 1.54 -16.52
N HIS A 25 -1.21 1.42 -16.42
CA HIS A 25 -2.04 1.03 -17.56
C HIS A 25 -1.88 2.03 -18.70
N LYS A 26 -2.02 3.33 -18.40
CA LYS A 26 -1.88 4.36 -19.40
C LYS A 26 -0.46 4.46 -19.97
N MET A 27 0.57 4.32 -19.14
CA MET A 27 1.94 4.30 -19.58
C MET A 27 2.19 3.18 -20.59
N LEU A 28 1.63 2.00 -20.37
CA LEU A 28 1.75 0.87 -21.31
C LEU A 28 0.96 1.11 -22.61
N GLU A 29 -0.19 1.79 -22.55
CA GLU A 29 -0.92 2.21 -23.76
C GLU A 29 -0.12 3.22 -24.57
N GLU A 30 0.56 4.17 -23.92
CA GLU A 30 1.47 5.13 -24.56
C GLU A 30 2.70 4.43 -25.18
N ASP A 31 3.15 3.32 -24.61
CA ASP A 31 4.20 2.44 -25.17
C ASP A 31 3.70 1.56 -26.35
N GLY A 32 2.40 1.66 -26.70
CA GLY A 32 1.82 1.01 -27.88
C GLY A 32 1.10 -0.33 -27.62
N PHE A 33 0.93 -0.74 -26.37
CA PHE A 33 0.13 -1.93 -26.04
C PHE A 33 -1.37 -1.62 -26.12
N LEU A 34 -2.17 -2.57 -26.63
CA LEU A 34 -3.62 -2.43 -26.61
C LEU A 34 -4.15 -2.65 -25.18
N SER A 35 -5.19 -1.92 -24.78
CA SER A 35 -5.79 -2.00 -23.43
C SER A 35 -6.19 -3.43 -23.04
N GLU A 36 -6.61 -4.24 -23.99
CA GLU A 36 -6.98 -5.65 -23.82
C GLU A 36 -5.78 -6.59 -23.60
N GLU A 37 -4.58 -6.19 -24.02
CA GLU A 37 -3.34 -6.95 -23.82
C GLU A 37 -2.71 -6.64 -22.45
N ILE A 38 -3.16 -5.57 -21.78
CA ILE A 38 -2.62 -5.14 -20.49
C ILE A 38 -3.34 -5.87 -19.34
N GLY A 39 -2.58 -6.61 -18.56
CA GLY A 39 -3.05 -7.29 -17.36
C GLY A 39 -2.32 -6.80 -16.11
N ILE A 40 -2.98 -5.96 -15.30
CA ILE A 40 -2.42 -5.50 -14.01
C ILE A 40 -2.94 -6.37 -12.88
N PHE A 41 -2.03 -6.94 -12.10
CA PHE A 41 -2.34 -7.77 -10.94
C PHE A 41 -1.79 -7.12 -9.66
N TYR A 42 -2.64 -7.06 -8.64
CA TYR A 42 -2.24 -6.53 -7.35
C TYR A 42 -1.83 -7.66 -6.41
N VAL A 43 -0.60 -7.62 -5.92
CA VAL A 43 -0.07 -8.58 -4.93
C VAL A 43 -0.18 -7.98 -3.54
N THR A 44 -0.91 -8.63 -2.63
CA THR A 44 -1.14 -8.09 -1.29
C THR A 44 -1.31 -9.18 -0.23
N PRO A 45 -0.84 -8.97 1.03
CA PRO A 45 -1.16 -9.81 2.17
C PRO A 45 -2.46 -9.39 2.89
N CYS A 46 -3.24 -8.46 2.33
CA CYS A 46 -4.38 -7.85 2.99
C CYS A 46 -5.71 -8.46 2.53
N ALA A 47 -6.38 -9.20 3.43
CA ALA A 47 -7.69 -9.80 3.15
C ALA A 47 -8.76 -8.74 2.80
N ALA A 48 -8.77 -7.62 3.51
CA ALA A 48 -9.73 -6.53 3.25
C ALA A 48 -9.56 -5.94 1.86
N LYS A 49 -8.31 -5.72 1.39
CA LYS A 49 -8.04 -5.24 0.03
C LYS A 49 -8.41 -6.27 -1.03
N ILE A 50 -8.19 -7.56 -0.75
CA ILE A 50 -8.64 -8.64 -1.65
C ILE A 50 -10.16 -8.63 -1.76
N ALA A 51 -10.87 -8.53 -0.64
CA ALA A 51 -12.33 -8.48 -0.62
C ALA A 51 -12.87 -7.23 -1.33
N ALA A 52 -12.30 -6.06 -1.03
CA ALA A 52 -12.71 -4.79 -1.64
C ALA A 52 -12.52 -4.80 -3.17
N LEU A 53 -11.39 -5.33 -3.65
CA LEU A 53 -11.13 -5.41 -5.09
C LEU A 53 -11.97 -6.51 -5.79
N LYS A 54 -12.46 -7.51 -5.07
CA LYS A 54 -13.39 -8.54 -5.60
C LYS A 54 -14.87 -8.15 -5.52
N GLY A 55 -15.21 -7.16 -4.71
CA GLY A 55 -16.57 -6.64 -4.59
C GLY A 55 -17.00 -5.84 -5.83
N ALA A 56 -18.31 -5.81 -6.10
CA ALA A 56 -18.86 -5.16 -7.30
C ALA A 56 -18.50 -3.67 -7.43
N GLU A 57 -18.24 -2.98 -6.33
CA GLU A 57 -17.88 -1.56 -6.29
C GLU A 57 -16.36 -1.31 -6.31
N GLY A 58 -15.54 -2.34 -6.14
CA GLY A 58 -14.09 -2.19 -5.90
C GLY A 58 -13.19 -2.46 -7.10
N TYR A 59 -13.70 -3.07 -8.16
CA TYR A 59 -12.90 -3.29 -9.36
C TYR A 59 -12.74 -1.99 -10.15
N SER A 60 -11.55 -1.40 -10.05
CA SER A 60 -11.05 -0.58 -11.13
C SER A 60 -10.97 -1.45 -12.37
N SER A 61 -11.50 -0.98 -13.50
CA SER A 61 -11.42 -1.69 -14.80
C SER A 61 -9.97 -2.06 -15.20
N THR A 62 -9.00 -1.40 -14.58
CA THR A 62 -7.56 -1.57 -14.81
C THR A 62 -6.92 -2.73 -14.05
N ILE A 63 -7.47 -3.15 -12.88
CA ILE A 63 -6.92 -4.27 -12.10
C ILE A 63 -7.64 -5.55 -12.48
N LYS A 64 -6.96 -6.45 -13.17
CA LYS A 64 -7.53 -7.72 -13.68
C LYS A 64 -7.58 -8.83 -12.62
N GLY A 65 -6.80 -8.71 -11.55
CA GLY A 65 -6.83 -9.70 -10.47
C GLY A 65 -5.99 -9.33 -9.26
N VAL A 66 -6.24 -10.07 -8.17
CA VAL A 66 -5.54 -9.91 -6.90
C VAL A 66 -4.91 -11.22 -6.49
N ILE A 67 -3.65 -11.20 -6.14
CA ILE A 67 -2.87 -12.37 -5.76
C ILE A 67 -2.44 -12.23 -4.30
N ASN A 68 -2.69 -13.27 -3.49
CA ASN A 68 -2.15 -13.34 -2.14
C ASN A 68 -0.62 -13.44 -2.21
N MET A 69 0.07 -12.57 -1.46
CA MET A 69 1.52 -12.52 -1.41
C MET A 69 2.15 -13.84 -0.97
N ASP A 70 1.57 -14.53 0.01
CA ASP A 70 2.07 -15.81 0.50
C ASP A 70 1.98 -16.91 -0.59
N THR A 71 0.86 -16.97 -1.29
CA THR A 71 0.67 -17.89 -2.42
C THR A 71 1.72 -17.65 -3.51
N LEU A 72 1.96 -16.39 -3.86
CA LEU A 72 2.97 -16.04 -4.85
C LEU A 72 4.38 -16.40 -4.36
N TYR A 73 4.69 -16.06 -3.10
CA TYR A 73 5.99 -16.40 -2.50
C TYR A 73 6.26 -17.89 -2.54
N ASN A 74 5.29 -18.72 -2.14
CA ASN A 74 5.46 -20.17 -2.13
C ASN A 74 5.70 -20.74 -3.55
N LYS A 75 4.96 -20.26 -4.56
CA LYS A 75 5.20 -20.64 -5.96
C LYS A 75 6.60 -20.26 -6.43
N VAL A 76 7.02 -19.03 -6.18
CA VAL A 76 8.37 -18.56 -6.55
C VAL A 76 9.44 -19.35 -5.81
N TYR A 77 9.25 -19.62 -4.51
CA TYR A 77 10.19 -20.42 -3.72
C TYR A 77 10.36 -21.83 -4.28
N HIS A 78 9.28 -22.51 -4.64
CA HIS A 78 9.33 -23.84 -5.27
C HIS A 78 10.11 -23.82 -6.60
N ILE A 79 9.87 -22.82 -7.44
CA ILE A 79 10.61 -22.68 -8.70
C ILE A 79 12.10 -22.46 -8.44
N LEU A 80 12.44 -21.56 -7.50
CA LEU A 80 13.81 -21.26 -7.16
C LEU A 80 14.55 -22.45 -6.53
N LYS A 81 13.86 -23.26 -5.72
CA LYS A 81 14.42 -24.47 -5.11
C LYS A 81 14.76 -25.54 -6.15
N ASN A 82 13.93 -25.66 -7.17
CA ASN A 82 14.04 -26.69 -8.22
C ASN A 82 14.77 -26.21 -9.48
N ARG A 83 15.33 -25.00 -9.46
CA ARG A 83 16.05 -24.43 -10.62
C ARG A 83 17.34 -25.20 -10.93
N PRO A 84 17.73 -25.30 -12.22
CA PRO A 84 19.04 -25.82 -12.60
C PRO A 84 20.17 -25.02 -11.93
N LYS A 85 21.30 -25.70 -11.62
CA LYS A 85 22.44 -25.06 -10.95
C LYS A 85 23.09 -23.93 -11.78
N ASP A 86 22.99 -24.01 -13.09
CA ASP A 86 23.49 -23.05 -14.07
C ASP A 86 22.51 -21.90 -14.40
N TYR A 87 21.32 -21.93 -13.83
CA TYR A 87 20.32 -20.89 -14.04
C TYR A 87 20.81 -19.53 -13.53
N LYS A 88 21.03 -18.61 -14.48
CA LYS A 88 21.35 -17.20 -14.17
C LYS A 88 20.09 -16.36 -14.42
N PRO A 89 19.43 -15.87 -13.36
CA PRO A 89 18.27 -15.01 -13.55
C PRO A 89 18.70 -13.71 -14.28
N LYS A 90 17.98 -13.34 -15.34
CA LYS A 90 18.03 -11.95 -15.81
C LYS A 90 17.37 -11.09 -14.74
N CYS A 91 18.17 -10.46 -13.90
CA CYS A 91 17.67 -9.57 -12.87
C CYS A 91 17.34 -8.21 -13.52
N ILE A 92 16.08 -7.99 -13.81
CA ILE A 92 15.56 -6.65 -13.95
C ILE A 92 15.32 -6.17 -12.53
N LEU A 93 16.29 -5.43 -11.97
CA LEU A 93 16.11 -4.82 -10.66
C LEU A 93 14.99 -3.79 -10.76
N PRO A 94 13.91 -3.94 -9.99
CA PRO A 94 12.94 -2.88 -9.88
C PRO A 94 13.64 -1.62 -9.34
N PRO A 95 13.13 -0.42 -9.63
CA PRO A 95 13.65 0.80 -9.05
C PRO A 95 13.77 0.62 -7.53
N SER A 96 14.90 0.99 -6.97
CA SER A 96 15.15 0.77 -5.55
C SER A 96 14.21 1.65 -4.73
N LEU A 97 13.36 1.01 -3.91
CA LEU A 97 12.49 1.71 -2.98
C LEU A 97 13.29 2.57 -2.01
N THR A 98 12.84 3.79 -1.79
CA THR A 98 13.39 4.68 -0.77
C THR A 98 13.08 4.16 0.63
N LYS A 99 13.80 4.64 1.64
CA LYS A 99 13.52 4.35 3.05
C LYS A 99 12.06 4.67 3.43
N LYS A 100 11.50 5.75 2.90
CA LYS A 100 10.11 6.17 3.15
C LYS A 100 9.11 5.20 2.55
N GLU A 101 9.29 4.81 1.30
CA GLU A 101 8.43 3.87 0.57
C GLU A 101 8.43 2.48 1.21
N MET A 102 9.59 1.98 1.64
CA MET A 102 9.67 0.72 2.38
C MET A 102 8.88 0.73 3.68
N ARG A 103 8.76 1.89 4.34
CA ARG A 103 8.05 2.03 5.62
C ARG A 103 6.57 2.36 5.47
N TRP A 104 6.07 2.49 4.26
CA TRP A 104 4.65 2.76 4.01
C TRP A 104 3.70 1.75 4.67
N SER A 105 4.10 0.49 4.73
CA SER A 105 3.32 -0.58 5.36
C SER A 105 3.32 -0.58 6.88
N GLN A 106 4.05 0.33 7.53
CA GLN A 106 4.14 0.47 8.98
C GLN A 106 3.22 1.59 9.47
N THR A 107 2.82 1.52 10.74
CA THR A 107 2.06 2.57 11.43
C THR A 107 2.82 3.89 11.38
N GLY A 108 2.14 4.95 11.00
CA GLY A 108 2.74 6.26 10.74
C GLY A 108 3.51 6.32 9.41
N GLY A 109 3.37 5.33 8.55
CA GLY A 109 4.03 5.33 7.23
C GLY A 109 3.48 6.41 6.31
N GLU A 110 2.18 6.71 6.41
CA GLU A 110 1.51 7.79 5.67
C GLU A 110 1.58 9.12 6.43
N ALA A 111 1.25 9.12 7.71
CA ALA A 111 1.19 10.33 8.54
C ALA A 111 2.48 11.17 8.53
N LYS A 112 3.64 10.53 8.39
CA LYS A 112 4.95 11.21 8.31
C LYS A 112 5.16 12.05 7.06
N HIS A 113 4.28 11.97 6.08
CA HIS A 113 4.36 12.76 4.84
C HIS A 113 3.55 14.04 4.89
N PHE A 114 2.70 14.19 5.91
CA PHE A 114 1.90 15.38 6.12
C PHE A 114 2.56 16.30 7.13
N SER A 115 2.33 17.61 6.98
CA SER A 115 2.69 18.64 7.95
C SER A 115 1.53 18.85 8.93
N GLY A 116 1.86 19.38 10.12
CA GLY A 116 0.85 19.61 11.16
C GLY A 116 0.82 18.49 12.20
N ARG A 117 -0.25 18.47 12.99
CA ARG A 117 -0.47 17.47 14.03
C ARG A 117 -1.05 16.20 13.42
N CYS A 118 -0.19 15.22 13.19
CA CYS A 118 -0.57 13.93 12.60
C CYS A 118 -0.56 12.84 13.66
N LEU A 119 -1.57 11.99 13.68
CA LEU A 119 -1.63 10.80 14.53
C LEU A 119 -1.75 9.55 13.67
N ALA A 120 -1.18 8.45 14.15
CA ALA A 120 -1.29 7.15 13.52
C ALA A 120 -1.67 6.11 14.56
N ILE A 121 -2.77 5.41 14.32
CA ILE A 121 -3.35 4.44 15.24
C ILE A 121 -3.50 3.12 14.50
N ASP A 122 -3.03 2.05 15.10
CA ASP A 122 -3.22 0.70 14.59
C ASP A 122 -3.99 -0.17 15.59
N GLU A 123 -4.42 -1.32 15.11
CA GLU A 123 -5.28 -2.26 15.80
C GLU A 123 -6.72 -1.76 15.92
N ILE A 124 -7.67 -2.61 15.49
CA ILE A 124 -9.06 -2.19 15.31
C ILE A 124 -9.75 -1.73 16.61
N HIS A 125 -9.40 -2.30 17.76
CA HIS A 125 -9.98 -1.88 19.04
C HIS A 125 -9.51 -0.48 19.43
N ASN A 126 -8.21 -0.19 19.26
CA ASN A 126 -7.65 1.15 19.49
C ASN A 126 -8.27 2.18 18.54
N VAL A 127 -8.47 1.80 17.28
CA VAL A 127 -9.11 2.68 16.27
C VAL A 127 -10.55 2.99 16.68
N ILE A 128 -11.31 1.98 17.08
CA ILE A 128 -12.71 2.17 17.50
C ILE A 128 -12.78 3.05 18.75
N GLU A 129 -12.00 2.75 19.78
CA GLU A 129 -11.95 3.54 21.02
C GLU A 129 -11.59 5.01 20.73
N PHE A 130 -10.62 5.23 19.85
CA PHE A 130 -10.22 6.58 19.49
C PHE A 130 -11.33 7.35 18.75
N LEU A 131 -12.01 6.69 17.79
CA LEU A 131 -13.12 7.31 17.06
C LEU A 131 -14.32 7.60 17.96
N GLU A 132 -14.62 6.74 18.95
CA GLU A 132 -15.65 6.98 19.96
C GLU A 132 -15.32 8.22 20.81
N ARG A 133 -14.06 8.39 21.18
CA ARG A 133 -13.61 9.60 21.88
C ARG A 133 -13.70 10.85 21.00
N MET A 134 -13.37 10.75 19.73
CA MET A 134 -13.52 11.87 18.80
C MET A 134 -14.98 12.37 18.66
N GLU A 135 -15.95 11.46 18.69
CA GLU A 135 -17.36 11.83 18.64
C GLU A 135 -17.87 12.42 19.96
N SER A 136 -17.36 11.94 21.10
CA SER A 136 -17.90 12.25 22.43
C SER A 136 -17.16 13.37 23.17
N THR A 137 -15.91 13.68 22.82
CA THR A 137 -15.08 14.60 23.60
C THR A 137 -14.39 15.65 22.73
N THR A 138 -13.95 16.73 23.40
CA THR A 138 -13.18 17.81 22.77
C THR A 138 -11.66 17.55 22.79
N GLU A 139 -11.20 16.46 23.40
CA GLU A 139 -9.77 16.18 23.64
C GLU A 139 -8.97 15.98 22.36
N VAL A 140 -9.62 15.53 21.28
CA VAL A 140 -8.95 15.21 20.00
C VAL A 140 -9.10 16.33 18.98
N ARG A 141 -9.42 17.54 19.39
CA ARG A 141 -9.46 18.71 18.50
C ARG A 141 -8.06 19.06 18.01
N ASN A 142 -7.99 19.59 16.77
CA ASN A 142 -6.76 20.05 16.12
C ASN A 142 -5.82 18.91 15.67
N VAL A 143 -6.36 17.79 15.22
CA VAL A 143 -5.62 16.79 14.43
C VAL A 143 -5.81 17.12 12.95
N ASP A 144 -4.71 17.39 12.26
CA ASP A 144 -4.74 17.74 10.82
C ASP A 144 -4.83 16.49 9.94
N PHE A 145 -4.22 15.40 10.37
CA PHE A 145 -4.25 14.13 9.65
C PHE A 145 -4.27 12.93 10.60
N LEU A 146 -5.19 12.00 10.33
CA LEU A 146 -5.35 10.78 11.11
C LEU A 146 -5.17 9.55 10.21
N GLU A 147 -4.11 8.77 10.46
CA GLU A 147 -3.88 7.48 9.82
C GLU A 147 -4.45 6.36 10.68
N LEU A 148 -5.42 5.62 10.16
CA LEU A 148 -6.07 4.50 10.85
C LEU A 148 -5.76 3.17 10.16
N ARG A 149 -5.29 2.20 10.92
CA ARG A 149 -4.96 0.85 10.45
C ARG A 149 -5.68 -0.20 11.28
N ALA A 150 -6.43 -1.09 10.63
CA ALA A 150 -7.19 -2.12 11.33
C ALA A 150 -6.34 -3.25 11.93
N CYS A 151 -5.15 -3.50 11.41
CA CYS A 151 -4.29 -4.60 11.85
C CYS A 151 -3.27 -4.13 12.89
N ASP A 152 -3.04 -4.93 13.95
CA ASP A 152 -1.97 -4.71 14.93
C ASP A 152 -0.60 -4.78 14.24
N ARG A 153 0.27 -3.79 14.49
CA ARG A 153 1.52 -3.56 13.75
C ARG A 153 1.29 -3.31 12.26
N SER A 154 0.14 -2.71 11.93
CA SER A 154 -0.22 -2.34 10.57
C SER A 154 -0.25 -3.55 9.63
N CYS A 155 0.21 -3.42 8.39
CA CYS A 155 0.16 -4.51 7.41
C CYS A 155 0.95 -5.77 7.81
N ALA A 156 1.90 -5.67 8.74
CA ALA A 156 2.65 -6.82 9.25
C ALA A 156 1.79 -7.79 10.07
N GLY A 157 0.70 -7.31 10.68
CA GLY A 157 -0.26 -8.10 11.47
C GLY A 157 -1.52 -8.49 10.72
N GLY A 158 -1.56 -8.34 9.40
CA GLY A 158 -2.70 -8.75 8.59
C GLY A 158 -2.99 -10.25 8.71
N VAL A 159 -4.28 -10.63 8.63
CA VAL A 159 -4.73 -12.03 8.81
C VAL A 159 -4.15 -13.01 7.79
N LEU A 160 -3.67 -12.53 6.65
CA LEU A 160 -3.00 -13.35 5.63
C LEU A 160 -1.46 -13.26 5.73
N ALA A 161 -0.93 -12.58 6.73
CA ALA A 161 0.51 -12.55 7.00
C ALA A 161 0.88 -13.72 7.92
N VAL A 162 1.66 -14.66 7.44
CA VAL A 162 2.03 -15.89 8.17
C VAL A 162 3.18 -15.72 9.16
N ALA A 163 3.97 -14.65 9.01
CA ALA A 163 5.10 -14.39 9.88
C ALA A 163 4.71 -13.63 11.16
N ASN A 164 5.53 -13.77 12.21
CA ASN A 164 5.31 -12.99 13.43
C ASN A 164 5.38 -11.48 13.13
N ARG A 165 4.31 -10.75 13.46
CA ARG A 165 4.12 -9.33 13.12
C ARG A 165 5.19 -8.39 13.70
N PHE A 166 5.66 -8.68 14.91
CA PHE A 166 6.68 -7.85 15.56
C PHE A 166 8.03 -8.01 14.88
N LEU A 167 8.42 -9.25 14.58
CA LEU A 167 9.65 -9.55 13.84
C LEU A 167 9.59 -9.03 12.40
N THR A 168 8.43 -9.07 11.76
CA THR A 168 8.22 -8.53 10.42
C THR A 168 8.40 -7.01 10.41
N ALA A 169 7.76 -6.30 11.33
CA ALA A 169 7.91 -4.84 11.48
C ALA A 169 9.37 -4.45 11.74
N GLU A 170 10.07 -5.17 12.64
CA GLU A 170 11.50 -4.95 12.90
C GLU A 170 12.36 -5.17 11.65
N ARG A 171 12.11 -6.26 10.91
CA ARG A 171 12.87 -6.57 9.68
C ARG A 171 12.67 -5.51 8.60
N VAL A 172 11.43 -5.02 8.42
CA VAL A 172 11.13 -3.92 7.49
C VAL A 172 11.90 -2.67 7.90
N MET A 173 11.87 -2.32 9.19
CA MET A 173 12.63 -1.20 9.72
C MET A 173 14.13 -1.34 9.46
N LYS A 174 14.74 -2.47 9.84
CA LYS A 174 16.18 -2.73 9.62
C LYS A 174 16.56 -2.66 8.13
N ARG A 175 15.73 -3.22 7.26
CA ARG A 175 15.97 -3.14 5.80
C ARG A 175 15.87 -1.72 5.28
N SER A 176 14.89 -0.94 5.76
CA SER A 176 14.73 0.45 5.36
C SER A 176 15.93 1.33 5.75
N MET A 177 16.55 1.05 6.91
CA MET A 177 17.74 1.78 7.37
C MET A 177 18.98 1.52 6.50
N LYS A 178 19.05 0.36 5.84
CA LYS A 178 20.15 0.02 4.92
C LYS A 178 19.99 0.68 3.54
N ARG A 179 18.86 1.33 3.29
CA ARG A 179 18.58 2.05 2.05
C ARG A 179 18.90 3.52 2.23
N ASP A 180 20.17 3.87 2.11
CA ASP A 180 20.57 5.25 1.97
C ASP A 180 20.25 5.70 0.54
N LYS A 181 19.51 6.83 0.48
CA LYS A 181 19.35 7.69 -0.71
C LYS A 181 19.37 6.96 -2.06
N ALA A 182 18.36 6.17 -2.37
CA ALA A 182 18.11 5.86 -3.76
C ALA A 182 17.95 7.18 -4.52
N PRO A 183 18.63 7.38 -5.64
CA PRO A 183 18.43 8.57 -6.44
C PRO A 183 16.94 8.61 -6.80
N LEU A 184 16.27 9.67 -6.36
CA LEU A 184 14.93 9.98 -6.82
C LEU A 184 15.07 10.24 -8.32
N ILE A 185 14.46 9.39 -9.13
CA ILE A 185 14.20 9.72 -10.53
C ILE A 185 13.11 10.79 -10.47
N TYR A 186 13.53 12.04 -10.35
CA TYR A 186 12.64 13.20 -10.15
C TYR A 186 11.69 13.40 -11.33
N SER A 187 12.12 13.04 -12.55
CA SER A 187 11.31 13.11 -13.76
C SER A 187 10.05 12.27 -13.65
N ASP A 188 10.16 10.99 -13.29
CA ASP A 188 9.05 10.07 -13.22
C ASP A 188 8.04 10.44 -12.13
N ARG A 189 8.51 11.07 -11.03
CA ARG A 189 7.62 11.56 -9.96
C ARG A 189 6.82 12.79 -10.34
N LEU A 190 7.43 13.75 -11.02
CA LEU A 190 6.73 14.96 -11.48
C LEU A 190 5.71 14.60 -12.55
N GLU A 191 6.05 13.68 -13.44
CA GLU A 191 5.15 13.15 -14.46
C GLU A 191 3.97 12.41 -13.85
N ALA A 192 4.21 11.49 -12.91
CA ALA A 192 3.16 10.79 -12.18
C ALA A 192 2.27 11.74 -11.37
N LEU A 193 2.84 12.75 -10.70
CA LEU A 193 2.07 13.76 -9.96
C LEU A 193 1.26 14.66 -10.89
N SER A 194 1.82 15.05 -12.04
CA SER A 194 1.09 15.82 -13.04
C SER A 194 -0.08 15.04 -13.60
N TYR A 195 0.16 13.76 -13.92
CA TYR A 195 -0.89 12.86 -14.38
C TYR A 195 -2.01 12.68 -13.34
N LEU A 196 -1.65 12.41 -12.09
CA LEU A 196 -2.63 12.23 -11.01
C LEU A 196 -3.47 13.50 -10.79
N LYS A 197 -2.87 14.70 -10.86
CA LYS A 197 -3.60 15.97 -10.72
C LYS A 197 -4.61 16.21 -11.83
N GLN A 198 -4.40 15.68 -13.02
CA GLN A 198 -5.30 15.85 -14.17
C GLN A 198 -6.43 14.83 -14.21
N HIS A 199 -6.31 13.68 -13.53
CA HIS A 199 -7.19 12.52 -13.70
C HIS A 199 -7.80 12.00 -12.38
N ILE A 200 -7.55 12.68 -11.25
CA ILE A 200 -8.16 12.46 -9.94
C ILE A 200 -9.00 13.66 -9.54
#